data_a5f5abc30392c37974e8b9bac0d7afde
#
_entry.id   a5f5abc30392c37974e8b9bac0d7afde
#
_cell.length_a   1.000
_cell.length_b   1.000
_cell.length_c   1.000
_cell.angle_alpha   90.00
_cell.angle_beta   90.00
_cell.angle_gamma   90.00
#
_symmetry.space_group_name_H-M   'P 1'
#
loop_
_entity.id
_entity.type
_entity.pdbx_description
1 polymer ?
#
loop_
_entity_poly.entity_id
_entity_poly.type
_entity_poly.pdbx_seq_one_letter_code
_entity_poly.pdbx_strand_id
1 'polypeptide(L)'
;MKKIFLGLAAALMLTACNENRQPEATTSVDSASVVTDLMMSRRSIRAYKDSVISRDTLNEILKCGIHAPNGQNLQSYEIRVIDSPALIDSITQAVVKDNPKIAERKGFKNIFVNAPCVVCIAYDTTYDMAQIDCGLLGE
;
A
#
# COMPACT_ATOMS: atom_id res chain seq x y z
N MET A 1 53.52 -26.23 56.36
CA MET A 1 53.91 -25.66 55.08
C MET A 1 52.78 -25.82 54.09
N LYS A 2 51.72 -25.07 54.26
CA LYS A 2 50.52 -25.07 53.41
C LYS A 2 49.92 -23.68 53.47
N LYS A 3 50.33 -22.72 52.64
CA LYS A 3 49.65 -21.40 52.46
C LYS A 3 50.34 -20.56 51.40
N ILE A 4 50.58 -21.02 50.18
CA ILE A 4 51.04 -20.19 49.06
C ILE A 4 50.45 -20.71 47.72
N PHE A 5 49.16 -20.98 47.61
CA PHE A 5 48.56 -21.34 46.33
C PHE A 5 47.15 -20.76 46.11
N LEU A 6 46.79 -19.67 46.81
CA LEU A 6 45.48 -19.09 46.68
C LEU A 6 45.49 -17.65 46.17
N GLY A 7 46.56 -17.21 45.54
CA GLY A 7 46.70 -15.82 45.09
C GLY A 7 46.79 -15.58 43.57
N LEU A 8 46.74 -16.63 42.71
CA LEU A 8 46.98 -16.48 41.29
C LEU A 8 45.79 -16.80 40.36
N ALA A 9 44.62 -17.09 40.92
CA ALA A 9 43.41 -17.43 40.14
C ALA A 9 42.39 -16.27 40.00
N ALA A 10 42.62 -15.11 40.63
CA ALA A 10 41.68 -13.99 40.63
C ALA A 10 42.00 -12.85 39.67
N ALA A 11 43.11 -12.95 38.91
CA ALA A 11 43.54 -11.85 38.04
C ALA A 11 43.29 -12.04 36.51
N LEU A 12 42.58 -13.12 36.11
CA LEU A 12 42.32 -13.44 34.69
C LEU A 12 40.88 -13.27 34.24
N MET A 13 40.00 -12.62 35.01
CA MET A 13 38.57 -12.44 34.63
C MET A 13 38.18 -10.98 34.37
N LEU A 14 39.09 -10.07 34.08
CA LEU A 14 38.75 -8.66 33.88
C LEU A 14 39.10 -8.09 32.49
N THR A 15 39.34 -8.93 31.49
CA THR A 15 39.65 -8.42 30.13
C THR A 15 38.70 -8.91 29.04
N ALA A 16 37.44 -9.15 29.34
CA ALA A 16 36.46 -9.57 28.34
C ALA A 16 35.19 -8.76 28.44
N CYS A 17 35.23 -7.46 28.31
CA CYS A 17 34.06 -6.62 27.97
C CYS A 17 34.55 -5.22 27.55
N ASN A 18 35.20 -5.13 26.41
CA ASN A 18 35.30 -3.87 25.70
C ASN A 18 34.99 -4.13 24.21
N GLU A 19 33.78 -4.66 23.97
CA GLU A 19 33.17 -4.50 22.64
C GLU A 19 32.70 -3.06 22.53
N ASN A 20 33.54 -2.27 21.88
CA ASN A 20 33.18 -0.97 21.35
C ASN A 20 32.14 -1.21 20.23
N ARG A 21 30.91 -1.58 20.58
CA ARG A 21 29.76 -1.46 19.69
C ARG A 21 29.51 0.03 19.56
N GLN A 22 30.11 0.65 18.55
CA GLN A 22 29.53 1.85 17.98
C GLN A 22 28.05 1.52 17.71
N PRO A 23 27.11 2.30 18.25
CA PRO A 23 25.73 2.15 17.81
C PRO A 23 25.74 2.46 16.31
N GLU A 24 25.46 1.46 15.47
CA GLU A 24 25.01 1.73 14.12
C GLU A 24 23.90 2.76 14.27
N ALA A 25 24.11 3.92 13.69
CA ALA A 25 23.08 4.94 13.58
C ALA A 25 21.98 4.35 12.70
N THR A 26 21.11 3.55 13.30
CA THR A 26 19.79 3.28 12.74
C THR A 26 19.14 4.65 12.65
N THR A 27 19.15 5.23 11.46
CA THR A 27 18.34 6.38 11.12
C THR A 27 16.91 5.95 11.42
N SER A 28 16.44 6.26 12.61
CA SER A 28 15.04 6.05 12.97
C SER A 28 14.25 6.96 12.05
N VAL A 29 13.70 6.38 10.98
CA VAL A 29 12.77 7.12 10.14
C VAL A 29 11.62 7.53 11.05
N ASP A 30 11.42 8.84 11.19
CA ASP A 30 10.27 9.34 11.95
C ASP A 30 8.99 8.95 11.20
N SER A 31 8.31 7.95 11.73
CA SER A 31 7.09 7.40 11.13
C SER A 31 6.00 8.46 10.98
N ALA A 32 5.96 9.46 11.86
CA ALA A 32 4.96 10.53 11.78
C ALA A 32 5.23 11.45 10.58
N SER A 33 6.50 11.78 10.30
CA SER A 33 6.86 12.58 9.13
C SER A 33 6.55 11.84 7.84
N VAL A 34 6.84 10.53 7.76
CA VAL A 34 6.54 9.71 6.57
C VAL A 34 5.04 9.70 6.26
N VAL A 35 4.20 9.48 7.26
CA VAL A 35 2.73 9.47 7.07
C VAL A 35 2.25 10.85 6.64
N THR A 36 2.71 11.92 7.28
CA THR A 36 2.34 13.29 6.92
C THR A 36 2.75 13.61 5.48
N ASP A 37 3.97 13.26 5.07
CA ASP A 37 4.46 13.50 3.72
C ASP A 37 3.66 12.72 2.67
N LEU A 38 3.28 11.48 2.95
CA LEU A 38 2.42 10.69 2.08
C LEU A 38 1.05 11.37 1.89
N MET A 39 0.39 11.78 2.98
CA MET A 39 -0.90 12.46 2.92
C MET A 39 -0.80 13.78 2.15
N MET A 40 0.23 14.60 2.40
CA MET A 40 0.42 15.90 1.75
C MET A 40 0.89 15.78 0.30
N SER A 41 1.53 14.69 -0.09
CA SER A 41 1.97 14.42 -1.45
C SER A 41 0.90 13.84 -2.36
N ARG A 42 -0.24 13.41 -1.81
CA ARG A 42 -1.35 12.84 -2.57
C ARG A 42 -1.79 13.74 -3.72
N ARG A 43 -1.96 13.17 -4.89
CA ARG A 43 -2.41 13.87 -6.11
C ARG A 43 -3.40 13.00 -6.89
N SER A 44 -4.28 13.64 -7.64
CA SER A 44 -5.15 12.97 -8.62
C SER A 44 -4.34 12.61 -9.87
N ILE A 45 -3.75 11.43 -9.89
CA ILE A 45 -2.92 10.94 -11.00
C ILE A 45 -3.83 10.55 -12.16
N ARG A 46 -3.50 11.02 -13.37
CA ARG A 46 -4.22 10.71 -14.61
C ARG A 46 -3.27 10.34 -15.76
N ALA A 47 -2.09 9.87 -15.42
CA ALA A 47 -1.11 9.31 -16.35
C ALA A 47 -0.42 8.14 -15.67
N TYR A 48 -0.56 6.98 -16.23
CA TYR A 48 -0.04 5.73 -15.67
C TYR A 48 1.07 5.18 -16.56
N LYS A 49 2.00 4.46 -15.95
CA LYS A 49 3.00 3.69 -16.68
C LYS A 49 2.33 2.44 -17.27
N ASP A 50 2.78 2.03 -18.44
CA ASP A 50 2.33 0.79 -19.08
C ASP A 50 3.10 -0.40 -18.48
N SER A 51 2.87 -0.64 -17.20
CA SER A 51 3.52 -1.71 -16.45
C SER A 51 2.53 -2.42 -15.56
N VAL A 52 2.62 -3.74 -15.53
CA VAL A 52 1.76 -4.59 -14.71
C VAL A 52 2.15 -4.44 -13.23
N ILE A 53 1.16 -4.29 -12.36
CA ILE A 53 1.34 -4.33 -10.91
C ILE A 53 1.47 -5.80 -10.49
N SER A 54 2.46 -6.12 -9.63
CA SER A 54 2.57 -7.47 -9.09
C SER A 54 1.36 -7.83 -8.23
N ARG A 55 0.99 -9.11 -8.20
CA ARG A 55 -0.12 -9.59 -7.35
C ARG A 55 0.11 -9.30 -5.87
N ASP A 56 1.34 -9.40 -5.41
CA ASP A 56 1.67 -9.14 -4.00
C ASP A 56 1.43 -7.67 -3.66
N THR A 57 1.94 -6.74 -4.48
CA THR A 57 1.71 -5.30 -4.30
C THR A 57 0.22 -4.96 -4.36
N LEU A 58 -0.52 -5.55 -5.32
CA LEU A 58 -1.96 -5.33 -5.42
C LEU A 58 -2.70 -5.83 -4.18
N ASN A 59 -2.35 -7.01 -3.69
CA ASN A 59 -2.95 -7.59 -2.48
C ASN A 59 -2.66 -6.73 -1.25
N GLU A 60 -1.46 -6.16 -1.12
CA GLU A 60 -1.14 -5.22 -0.04
C GLU A 60 -2.00 -3.96 -0.10
N ILE A 61 -2.16 -3.37 -1.28
CA ILE A 61 -3.03 -2.20 -1.50
C ILE A 61 -4.47 -2.52 -1.09
N LEU A 62 -5.02 -3.64 -1.59
CA LEU A 62 -6.38 -4.06 -1.26
C LEU A 62 -6.55 -4.35 0.23
N LYS A 63 -5.53 -4.96 0.85
CA LYS A 63 -5.53 -5.20 2.29
C LYS A 63 -5.57 -3.89 3.09
N CYS A 64 -4.86 -2.85 2.67
CA CYS A 64 -4.97 -1.53 3.29
C CYS A 64 -6.39 -0.98 3.17
N GLY A 65 -6.99 -1.04 1.98
CA GLY A 65 -8.35 -0.57 1.75
C GLY A 65 -9.40 -1.24 2.63
N ILE A 66 -9.39 -2.57 2.75
CA ILE A 66 -10.37 -3.30 3.59
C ILE A 66 -10.21 -3.06 5.09
N HIS A 67 -9.10 -2.45 5.54
CA HIS A 67 -8.91 -2.01 6.92
C HIS A 67 -9.45 -0.61 7.18
N ALA A 68 -9.95 0.08 6.15
CA ALA A 68 -10.61 1.37 6.34
C ALA A 68 -11.83 1.23 7.28
N PRO A 69 -12.10 2.26 8.10
CA PRO A 69 -13.29 2.24 8.93
C PRO A 69 -14.55 2.18 8.07
N ASN A 70 -15.56 1.44 8.52
CA ASN A 70 -16.86 1.38 7.87
C ASN A 70 -17.99 1.36 8.91
N GLY A 71 -19.17 1.79 8.51
CA GLY A 71 -20.32 1.91 9.41
C GLY A 71 -20.74 0.54 9.96
N GLN A 72 -20.82 0.43 11.28
CA GLN A 72 -21.26 -0.78 12.01
C GLN A 72 -20.48 -2.06 11.65
N ASN A 73 -19.33 -1.94 11.00
CA ASN A 73 -18.55 -3.05 10.46
C ASN A 73 -19.35 -3.94 9.49
N LEU A 74 -20.28 -3.36 8.76
CA LEU A 74 -21.14 -4.09 7.82
C LEU A 74 -20.39 -4.54 6.57
N GLN A 75 -19.31 -3.85 6.20
CA GLN A 75 -18.51 -4.18 5.00
C GLN A 75 -19.39 -4.38 3.75
N SER A 76 -20.36 -3.49 3.57
CA SER A 76 -21.41 -3.55 2.53
C SER A 76 -20.89 -3.16 1.14
N TYR A 77 -19.67 -3.60 0.80
CA TYR A 77 -19.02 -3.36 -0.46
C TYR A 77 -18.42 -4.66 -1.03
N GLU A 78 -18.20 -4.65 -2.32
CA GLU A 78 -17.52 -5.71 -3.05
C GLU A 78 -16.39 -5.08 -3.89
N ILE A 79 -15.18 -5.66 -3.83
CA ILE A 79 -14.02 -5.20 -4.58
C ILE A 79 -13.79 -6.14 -5.76
N ARG A 80 -13.70 -5.59 -6.96
CA ARG A 80 -13.34 -6.30 -8.18
C ARG A 80 -12.12 -5.69 -8.82
N VAL A 81 -11.13 -6.52 -9.12
CA VAL A 81 -9.92 -6.13 -9.83
C VAL A 81 -10.06 -6.51 -11.30
N ILE A 82 -9.83 -5.56 -12.18
CA ILE A 82 -9.83 -5.73 -13.62
C ILE A 82 -8.41 -5.45 -14.11
N ASP A 83 -7.67 -6.50 -14.40
CA ASP A 83 -6.29 -6.46 -14.88
C ASP A 83 -6.11 -7.21 -16.23
N SER A 84 -7.22 -7.68 -16.79
CA SER A 84 -7.25 -8.25 -18.13
C SER A 84 -7.35 -7.14 -19.18
N PRO A 85 -6.35 -6.98 -20.08
CA PRO A 85 -6.44 -6.00 -21.17
C PRO A 85 -7.69 -6.18 -22.03
N ALA A 86 -8.06 -7.42 -22.33
CA ALA A 86 -9.25 -7.72 -23.14
C ALA A 86 -10.55 -7.25 -22.46
N LEU A 87 -10.64 -7.36 -21.14
CA LEU A 87 -11.82 -6.88 -20.40
C LEU A 87 -11.85 -5.35 -20.33
N ILE A 88 -10.70 -4.71 -20.09
CA ILE A 88 -10.54 -3.24 -20.12
C ILE A 88 -10.96 -2.69 -21.50
N ASP A 89 -10.53 -3.34 -22.58
CA ASP A 89 -10.90 -2.97 -23.96
C ASP A 89 -12.40 -3.15 -24.20
N SER A 90 -12.98 -4.26 -23.78
CA SER A 90 -14.43 -4.51 -23.94
C SER A 90 -15.27 -3.48 -23.23
N ILE A 91 -14.91 -3.12 -21.99
CA ILE A 91 -15.60 -2.07 -21.23
C ILE A 91 -15.42 -0.71 -21.93
N THR A 92 -14.20 -0.42 -22.39
CA THR A 92 -13.90 0.82 -23.12
C THR A 92 -14.75 0.94 -24.38
N GLN A 93 -14.83 -0.12 -25.18
CA GLN A 93 -15.65 -0.13 -26.41
C GLN A 93 -17.13 0.09 -26.11
N ALA A 94 -17.66 -0.54 -25.06
CA ALA A 94 -19.04 -0.34 -24.65
C ALA A 94 -19.33 1.13 -24.32
N VAL A 95 -18.47 1.77 -23.52
CA VAL A 95 -18.65 3.18 -23.14
C VAL A 95 -18.42 4.12 -24.31
N VAL A 96 -17.44 3.88 -25.18
CA VAL A 96 -17.19 4.70 -26.38
C VAL A 96 -18.33 4.59 -27.38
N LYS A 97 -19.01 3.44 -27.48
CA LYS A 97 -20.19 3.30 -28.33
C LYS A 97 -21.31 4.26 -27.93
N ASP A 98 -21.51 4.46 -26.64
CA ASP A 98 -22.54 5.38 -26.13
C ASP A 98 -22.07 6.84 -26.13
N ASN A 99 -20.75 7.07 -25.96
CA ASN A 99 -20.18 8.41 -25.97
C ASN A 99 -18.85 8.48 -26.77
N PRO A 100 -18.92 8.59 -28.12
CA PRO A 100 -17.72 8.58 -28.97
C PRO A 100 -16.72 9.69 -28.69
N LYS A 101 -17.15 10.83 -28.15
CA LYS A 101 -16.29 11.98 -27.84
C LYS A 101 -15.20 11.65 -26.81
N ILE A 102 -15.39 10.60 -26.00
CA ILE A 102 -14.38 10.17 -25.04
C ILE A 102 -13.09 9.71 -25.74
N ALA A 103 -13.21 9.09 -26.90
CA ALA A 103 -12.09 8.57 -27.67
C ALA A 103 -11.27 9.68 -28.38
N GLU A 104 -11.79 10.91 -28.49
CA GLU A 104 -11.10 12.04 -29.11
C GLU A 104 -9.96 12.61 -28.25
N ARG A 105 -9.82 12.17 -27.01
CA ARG A 105 -8.75 12.60 -26.09
C ARG A 105 -7.38 12.21 -26.63
N LYS A 106 -6.46 13.16 -26.65
CA LYS A 106 -5.07 12.92 -27.08
C LYS A 106 -4.45 11.75 -26.28
N GLY A 107 -3.93 10.75 -26.99
CA GLY A 107 -3.28 9.59 -26.36
C GLY A 107 -4.25 8.62 -25.71
N PHE A 108 -5.53 8.64 -26.08
CA PHE A 108 -6.54 7.74 -25.57
C PHE A 108 -6.20 6.28 -25.92
N LYS A 109 -6.18 5.41 -24.90
CA LYS A 109 -6.10 3.96 -25.04
C LYS A 109 -7.34 3.30 -24.43
N ASN A 110 -7.76 3.76 -23.24
CA ASN A 110 -8.93 3.26 -22.55
C ASN A 110 -9.61 4.36 -21.72
N ILE A 111 -10.82 4.10 -21.23
CA ILE A 111 -11.62 5.06 -20.44
C ILE A 111 -11.05 5.31 -19.04
N PHE A 112 -10.17 4.44 -18.55
CA PHE A 112 -9.55 4.50 -17.23
C PHE A 112 -8.24 5.30 -17.23
N VAL A 113 -8.13 6.30 -18.09
CA VAL A 113 -6.95 7.18 -18.23
C VAL A 113 -5.67 6.37 -18.55
N ASN A 114 -5.85 5.32 -19.34
CA ASN A 114 -4.80 4.38 -19.75
C ASN A 114 -4.20 3.53 -18.61
N ALA A 115 -4.89 3.42 -17.48
CA ALA A 115 -4.47 2.53 -16.41
C ALA A 115 -4.50 1.06 -16.87
N PRO A 116 -3.45 0.26 -16.59
CA PRO A 116 -3.41 -1.15 -16.97
C PRO A 116 -4.15 -2.07 -15.98
N CYS A 117 -4.53 -1.53 -14.83
CA CYS A 117 -5.28 -2.23 -13.80
C CYS A 117 -6.29 -1.27 -13.17
N VAL A 118 -7.48 -1.76 -12.90
CA VAL A 118 -8.59 -0.99 -12.34
C VAL A 118 -9.17 -1.74 -11.14
N VAL A 119 -9.40 -1.04 -10.06
CA VAL A 119 -10.12 -1.55 -8.90
C VAL A 119 -11.53 -0.93 -8.92
N CYS A 120 -12.54 -1.76 -9.03
CA CYS A 120 -13.94 -1.35 -8.96
C CYS A 120 -14.49 -1.68 -7.57
N ILE A 121 -15.15 -0.72 -6.95
CA ILE A 121 -15.83 -0.90 -5.67
C ILE A 121 -17.32 -0.80 -5.93
N ALA A 122 -18.04 -1.90 -5.72
CA ALA A 122 -19.50 -1.95 -5.73
C ALA A 122 -20.01 -1.93 -4.29
N TYR A 123 -21.22 -1.44 -4.06
CA TYR A 123 -21.80 -1.35 -2.73
C TYR A 123 -23.27 -1.73 -2.72
N ASP A 124 -23.77 -2.13 -1.56
CA ASP A 124 -25.17 -2.38 -1.33
C ASP A 124 -25.93 -1.05 -1.21
N THR A 125 -26.84 -0.80 -2.13
CA THR A 125 -27.64 0.43 -2.19
C THR A 125 -28.71 0.52 -1.09
N THR A 126 -28.95 -0.55 -0.35
CA THR A 126 -29.92 -0.57 0.76
C THR A 126 -29.34 -0.03 2.06
N TYR A 127 -28.02 0.22 2.10
CA TYR A 127 -27.33 0.74 3.27
C TYR A 127 -26.90 2.18 3.06
N ASP A 128 -27.43 3.09 3.87
CA ASP A 128 -27.28 4.54 3.72
C ASP A 128 -25.81 5.03 3.77
N MET A 129 -24.95 4.36 4.54
CA MET A 129 -23.55 4.77 4.70
C MET A 129 -22.61 4.13 3.67
N ALA A 130 -23.10 3.25 2.81
CA ALA A 130 -22.27 2.47 1.89
C ALA A 130 -21.41 3.34 0.96
N GLN A 131 -21.89 4.50 0.53
CA GLN A 131 -21.12 5.42 -0.32
C GLN A 131 -19.93 6.04 0.43
N ILE A 132 -20.13 6.37 1.71
CA ILE A 132 -19.06 6.91 2.58
C ILE A 132 -18.02 5.83 2.82
N ASP A 133 -18.47 4.62 3.15
CA ASP A 133 -17.58 3.46 3.37
C ASP A 133 -16.73 3.16 2.13
N CYS A 134 -17.32 3.21 0.92
CA CYS A 134 -16.57 3.07 -0.33
C CYS A 134 -15.55 4.18 -0.55
N GLY A 135 -15.89 5.41 -0.16
CA GLY A 135 -14.96 6.55 -0.22
C GLY A 135 -13.75 6.36 0.70
N LEU A 136 -13.99 5.91 1.92
CA LEU A 136 -12.94 5.62 2.91
C LEU A 136 -12.04 4.45 2.47
N LEU A 137 -12.64 3.42 1.86
CA LEU A 137 -11.89 2.27 1.32
C LEU A 137 -11.01 2.68 0.13
N GLY A 138 -11.46 3.63 -0.68
CA GLY A 138 -10.77 4.07 -1.90
C GLY A 138 -9.66 5.08 -1.68
N GLU A 139 -9.61 5.76 -0.52
CA GLU A 139 -8.59 6.75 -0.18
C GLU A 139 -7.37 6.12 0.51
#